data_61b598b6181b1e12ce0413b6275e4eff
#
_entry.id   61b598b6181b1e12ce0413b6275e4eff
#
_cell.length_a   1.000
_cell.length_b   1.000
_cell.length_c   1.000
_cell.angle_alpha   90.00
_cell.angle_beta   90.00
_cell.angle_gamma   90.00
#
_symmetry.space_group_name_H-M   'P 1'
#
loop_
_entity.id
_entity.type
_entity.pdbx_description
1 polymer ?
#
loop_
_entity_poly.entity_id
_entity_poly.type
_entity_poly.pdbx_seq_one_letter_code
_entity_poly.pdbx_strand_id
1 'polypeptide(L)'
;MATLKTLVLGGYGNFGARICRALAGDAATRHHIALLVAGRDASRAQALANTLGHGAQGVVLDHQAPGLAATLREWGVDLVIHTAGPFQAQGYSVAQAAAEAGAHYIDLADGRRFVCDFPAAMQAAFTAAGRTAIAGASTVPALSSAVIDHLCAGWQCIDSIDICIAPAQRAPRGQATLAAVLSYCGLAIDVWQDGRWQPKRGWAQPTPVQFQRLRPRLGAVCDIPDLEIFPAHYQARDRVSFRAALEVGLAQRSFAAIAALRQRGVLRRPEKLAWLMHHAGGVLDFL
;
A
#
# COMPACT_ATOMS: atom_id res chain seq x y z
N MET A 1 4.05 21.72 -23.74
CA MET A 1 3.11 21.16 -22.76
C MET A 1 3.39 21.81 -21.42
N ALA A 2 2.36 22.09 -20.60
CA ALA A 2 2.57 22.63 -19.25
C ALA A 2 3.28 21.60 -18.38
N THR A 3 4.20 22.06 -17.54
CA THR A 3 4.92 21.19 -16.60
C THR A 3 4.03 20.87 -15.42
N LEU A 4 3.78 19.58 -15.13
CA LEU A 4 2.96 19.11 -14.02
C LEU A 4 3.76 19.18 -12.71
N LYS A 5 3.37 20.05 -11.79
CA LYS A 5 4.02 20.12 -10.48
C LYS A 5 3.54 18.97 -9.59
N THR A 6 4.40 18.00 -9.39
CA THR A 6 4.10 16.72 -8.71
C THR A 6 4.76 16.67 -7.35
N LEU A 7 3.97 16.55 -6.30
CA LEU A 7 4.43 16.40 -4.93
C LEU A 7 4.36 14.93 -4.52
N VAL A 8 5.50 14.34 -4.12
CA VAL A 8 5.55 12.98 -3.56
C VAL A 8 5.66 13.08 -2.04
N LEU A 9 4.54 12.87 -1.36
CA LEU A 9 4.46 12.86 0.10
C LEU A 9 5.04 11.55 0.66
N GLY A 10 6.01 11.65 1.58
CA GLY A 10 6.85 10.53 1.97
C GLY A 10 7.95 10.21 0.95
N GLY A 11 8.36 11.21 0.15
CA GLY A 11 9.19 11.09 -1.03
C GLY A 11 10.56 10.46 -0.80
N TYR A 12 11.15 10.55 0.39
CA TYR A 12 12.41 9.88 0.74
C TYR A 12 12.20 8.55 1.51
N GLY A 13 10.95 8.08 1.63
CA GLY A 13 10.62 6.77 2.16
C GLY A 13 10.95 5.63 1.19
N ASN A 14 10.73 4.38 1.63
CA ASN A 14 11.07 3.21 0.83
C ASN A 14 10.41 3.21 -0.57
N PHE A 15 9.11 3.49 -0.66
CA PHE A 15 8.40 3.55 -1.93
C PHE A 15 8.51 4.92 -2.59
N GLY A 16 8.37 6.01 -1.82
CA GLY A 16 8.45 7.37 -2.35
C GLY A 16 9.76 7.65 -3.08
N ALA A 17 10.90 7.22 -2.53
CA ALA A 17 12.20 7.42 -3.16
C ALA A 17 12.34 6.65 -4.49
N ARG A 18 11.70 5.48 -4.63
CA ARG A 18 11.68 4.73 -5.88
C ARG A 18 10.84 5.42 -6.94
N ILE A 19 9.67 5.94 -6.54
CA ILE A 19 8.79 6.71 -7.43
C ILE A 19 9.50 7.98 -7.87
N CYS A 20 10.11 8.74 -6.96
CA CYS A 20 10.87 9.93 -7.31
C CYS A 20 11.99 9.62 -8.32
N ARG A 21 12.75 8.53 -8.11
CA ARG A 21 13.79 8.11 -9.05
C ARG A 21 13.23 7.68 -10.40
N ALA A 22 12.10 6.96 -10.42
CA ALA A 22 11.47 6.55 -11.67
C ALA A 22 10.99 7.76 -12.48
N LEU A 23 10.29 8.70 -11.83
CA LEU A 23 9.81 9.92 -12.49
C LEU A 23 10.94 10.81 -13.02
N ALA A 24 12.02 10.98 -12.25
CA ALA A 24 13.17 11.78 -12.66
C ALA A 24 14.05 11.07 -13.70
N GLY A 25 14.12 9.74 -13.69
CA GLY A 25 14.95 8.93 -14.58
C GLY A 25 14.32 8.65 -15.94
N ASP A 26 13.00 8.67 -16.05
CA ASP A 26 12.32 8.36 -17.30
C ASP A 26 12.39 9.55 -18.27
N ALA A 27 12.94 9.28 -19.46
CA ALA A 27 13.13 10.30 -20.50
C ALA A 27 11.82 10.89 -21.03
N ALA A 28 10.73 10.13 -20.99
CA ALA A 28 9.43 10.58 -21.47
C ALA A 28 8.72 11.51 -20.48
N THR A 29 8.90 11.30 -19.19
CA THR A 29 8.16 12.03 -18.13
C THR A 29 8.96 13.16 -17.49
N ARG A 30 10.28 13.01 -17.32
CA ARG A 30 11.12 13.97 -16.56
C ARG A 30 11.03 15.44 -17.01
N HIS A 31 10.78 15.69 -18.30
CA HIS A 31 10.67 17.04 -18.86
C HIS A 31 9.28 17.66 -18.69
N HIS A 32 8.31 16.86 -18.28
CA HIS A 32 6.92 17.28 -18.07
C HIS A 32 6.54 17.37 -16.59
N ILE A 33 7.48 17.05 -15.67
CA ILE A 33 7.23 16.99 -14.24
C ILE A 33 8.19 17.92 -13.50
N ALA A 34 7.65 18.85 -12.69
CA ALA A 34 8.40 19.56 -11.66
C ALA A 34 8.22 18.81 -10.33
N LEU A 35 9.27 18.12 -9.87
CA LEU A 35 9.17 17.16 -8.78
C LEU A 35 9.46 17.80 -7.42
N LEU A 36 8.53 17.68 -6.48
CA LEU A 36 8.70 18.03 -5.07
C LEU A 36 8.80 16.77 -4.22
N VAL A 37 9.96 16.57 -3.58
CA VAL A 37 10.22 15.47 -2.65
C VAL A 37 9.83 15.93 -1.25
N ALA A 38 8.65 15.50 -0.75
CA ALA A 38 8.07 16.00 0.49
C ALA A 38 8.21 15.01 1.66
N GLY A 39 8.46 15.55 2.84
CA GLY A 39 8.45 14.81 4.09
C GLY A 39 8.86 15.69 5.27
N ARG A 40 8.90 15.14 6.48
CA ARG A 40 9.13 15.90 7.72
C ARG A 40 10.59 16.29 7.96
N ASP A 41 11.52 15.61 7.30
CA ASP A 41 12.97 15.84 7.44
C ASP A 41 13.50 16.58 6.20
N ALA A 42 13.86 17.86 6.40
CA ALA A 42 14.38 18.75 5.36
C ALA A 42 15.65 18.21 4.71
N SER A 43 16.59 17.70 5.53
CA SER A 43 17.89 17.25 5.04
C SER A 43 17.77 16.01 4.16
N ARG A 44 16.93 15.04 4.54
CA ARG A 44 16.64 13.84 3.75
C ARG A 44 15.91 14.16 2.45
N ALA A 45 14.91 15.06 2.51
CA ALA A 45 14.18 15.49 1.33
C ALA A 45 15.12 16.18 0.32
N GLN A 46 15.93 17.13 0.78
CA GLN A 46 16.89 17.84 -0.07
C GLN A 46 18.02 16.94 -0.58
N ALA A 47 18.54 16.04 0.25
CA ALA A 47 19.57 15.10 -0.17
C ALA A 47 19.09 14.21 -1.32
N LEU A 48 17.86 13.68 -1.25
CA LEU A 48 17.30 12.92 -2.35
C LEU A 48 17.09 13.81 -3.59
N ALA A 49 16.49 15.00 -3.45
CA ALA A 49 16.26 15.91 -4.56
C ALA A 49 17.55 16.24 -5.33
N ASN A 50 18.65 16.48 -4.61
CA ASN A 50 19.97 16.73 -5.21
C ASN A 50 20.47 15.55 -6.06
N THR A 51 20.18 14.30 -5.64
CA THR A 51 20.58 13.11 -6.41
C THR A 51 19.72 12.88 -7.67
N LEU A 52 18.51 13.41 -7.67
CA LEU A 52 17.58 13.26 -8.81
C LEU A 52 17.90 14.22 -9.96
N GLY A 53 18.44 15.40 -9.64
CA GLY A 53 18.68 16.45 -10.64
C GLY A 53 17.38 17.01 -11.24
N HIS A 54 17.45 17.53 -12.46
CA HIS A 54 16.30 18.00 -13.26
C HIS A 54 15.38 19.00 -12.52
N GLY A 55 15.93 19.83 -11.62
CA GLY A 55 15.16 20.81 -10.88
C GLY A 55 14.28 20.25 -9.76
N ALA A 56 14.47 18.98 -9.37
CA ALA A 56 13.77 18.41 -8.22
C ALA A 56 14.11 19.18 -6.94
N GLN A 57 13.09 19.41 -6.09
CA GLN A 57 13.21 20.18 -4.85
C GLN A 57 12.83 19.34 -3.65
N GLY A 58 13.61 19.43 -2.57
CA GLY A 58 13.24 18.89 -1.27
C GLY A 58 12.38 19.89 -0.49
N VAL A 59 11.22 19.49 0.00
CA VAL A 59 10.32 20.37 0.76
C VAL A 59 9.93 19.72 2.09
N VAL A 60 9.78 20.55 3.14
CA VAL A 60 9.29 20.08 4.44
C VAL A 60 7.78 20.13 4.45
N LEU A 61 7.16 18.98 4.70
CA LEU A 61 5.72 18.88 4.80
C LEU A 61 5.32 17.79 5.79
N ASP A 62 4.54 18.18 6.80
CA ASP A 62 3.81 17.26 7.64
C ASP A 62 2.35 17.20 7.21
N HIS A 63 1.92 16.06 6.72
CA HIS A 63 0.55 15.86 6.23
C HIS A 63 -0.51 15.90 7.36
N GLN A 64 -0.08 15.85 8.62
CA GLN A 64 -0.96 15.99 9.80
C GLN A 64 -1.07 17.43 10.27
N ALA A 65 -0.23 18.34 9.77
CA ALA A 65 -0.30 19.74 10.13
C ALA A 65 -1.54 20.42 9.53
N PRO A 66 -2.13 21.40 10.24
CA PRO A 66 -3.22 22.19 9.71
C PRO A 66 -2.76 23.01 8.48
N GLY A 67 -3.68 23.31 7.58
CA GLY A 67 -3.39 24.17 6.42
C GLY A 67 -2.77 23.46 5.22
N LEU A 68 -2.76 22.14 5.16
CA LEU A 68 -2.18 21.37 4.05
C LEU A 68 -2.72 21.84 2.68
N ALA A 69 -4.03 22.05 2.55
CA ALA A 69 -4.65 22.53 1.29
C ALA A 69 -4.13 23.91 0.87
N ALA A 70 -3.94 24.83 1.82
CA ALA A 70 -3.37 26.14 1.54
C ALA A 70 -1.92 26.04 1.06
N THR A 71 -1.11 25.22 1.70
CA THR A 71 0.28 24.94 1.29
C THR A 71 0.36 24.34 -0.11
N LEU A 72 -0.47 23.34 -0.41
CA LEU A 72 -0.50 22.74 -1.76
C LEU A 72 -0.88 23.76 -2.83
N ARG A 73 -1.84 24.65 -2.52
CA ARG A 73 -2.27 25.71 -3.43
C ARG A 73 -1.18 26.77 -3.63
N GLU A 74 -0.55 27.22 -2.56
CA GLU A 74 0.57 28.17 -2.59
C GLU A 74 1.72 27.65 -3.43
N TRP A 75 2.05 26.37 -3.29
CA TRP A 75 3.09 25.74 -4.09
C TRP A 75 2.65 25.42 -5.52
N GLY A 76 1.38 25.60 -5.87
CA GLY A 76 0.83 25.30 -7.18
C GLY A 76 0.94 23.81 -7.54
N VAL A 77 0.65 22.92 -6.58
CA VAL A 77 0.74 21.47 -6.80
C VAL A 77 -0.42 21.01 -7.68
N ASP A 78 -0.11 20.34 -8.78
CA ASP A 78 -1.09 19.77 -9.71
C ASP A 78 -1.40 18.30 -9.39
N LEU A 79 -0.44 17.55 -8.83
CA LEU A 79 -0.59 16.14 -8.48
C LEU A 79 0.06 15.82 -7.13
N VAL A 80 -0.69 15.21 -6.23
CA VAL A 80 -0.17 14.63 -4.99
C VAL A 80 -0.05 13.12 -5.14
N ILE A 81 1.17 12.58 -4.95
CA ILE A 81 1.42 11.14 -4.83
C ILE A 81 1.69 10.83 -3.36
N HIS A 82 0.73 10.18 -2.69
CA HIS A 82 0.77 9.92 -1.26
C HIS A 82 1.37 8.53 -0.98
N THR A 83 2.60 8.51 -0.42
CA THR A 83 3.32 7.27 -0.09
C THR A 83 3.60 7.13 1.41
N ALA A 84 3.08 8.03 2.25
CA ALA A 84 3.34 8.08 3.68
C ALA A 84 2.35 7.18 4.47
N GLY A 85 2.51 5.86 4.39
CA GLY A 85 1.76 4.88 5.19
C GLY A 85 2.20 4.83 6.68
N PRO A 86 1.58 3.92 7.51
CA PRO A 86 0.58 2.92 7.10
C PRO A 86 -0.81 3.53 6.91
N PHE A 87 -1.58 2.99 5.96
CA PHE A 87 -2.91 3.50 5.61
C PHE A 87 -4.06 2.89 6.43
N GLN A 88 -3.80 1.83 7.20
CA GLN A 88 -4.81 1.08 7.96
C GLN A 88 -5.53 1.91 9.05
N ALA A 89 -4.90 3.00 9.51
CA ALA A 89 -5.47 3.88 10.53
C ALA A 89 -5.53 5.34 10.08
N GLN A 90 -5.34 5.62 8.78
CA GLN A 90 -5.44 6.99 8.25
C GLN A 90 -6.87 7.28 7.78
N GLY A 91 -7.27 8.56 7.89
CA GLY A 91 -8.42 9.12 7.18
C GLY A 91 -7.98 9.75 5.85
N TYR A 92 -8.89 10.47 5.23
CA TYR A 92 -8.71 11.04 3.88
C TYR A 92 -8.24 12.48 3.86
N SER A 93 -7.66 12.99 4.94
CA SER A 93 -7.27 14.41 5.07
C SER A 93 -6.32 14.88 3.95
N VAL A 94 -5.40 14.02 3.50
CA VAL A 94 -4.48 14.35 2.40
C VAL A 94 -5.23 14.42 1.07
N ALA A 95 -6.11 13.47 0.79
CA ALA A 95 -6.93 13.47 -0.42
C ALA A 95 -7.89 14.67 -0.43
N GLN A 96 -8.51 14.97 0.71
CA GLN A 96 -9.37 16.14 0.87
C GLN A 96 -8.60 17.44 0.59
N ALA A 97 -7.41 17.58 1.18
CA ALA A 97 -6.56 18.75 0.94
C ALA A 97 -6.12 18.87 -0.53
N ALA A 98 -5.86 17.76 -1.21
CA ALA A 98 -5.57 17.76 -2.64
C ALA A 98 -6.77 18.26 -3.48
N ALA A 99 -7.98 17.76 -3.20
CA ALA A 99 -9.20 18.23 -3.86
C ALA A 99 -9.44 19.73 -3.64
N GLU A 100 -9.32 20.21 -2.39
CA GLU A 100 -9.47 21.62 -2.03
C GLU A 100 -8.41 22.52 -2.68
N ALA A 101 -7.20 22.00 -2.89
CA ALA A 101 -6.14 22.72 -3.60
C ALA A 101 -6.31 22.69 -5.13
N GLY A 102 -7.23 21.91 -5.65
CA GLY A 102 -7.41 21.70 -7.09
C GLY A 102 -6.33 20.81 -7.71
N ALA A 103 -5.77 19.88 -6.94
CA ALA A 103 -4.77 18.91 -7.37
C ALA A 103 -5.38 17.52 -7.62
N HIS A 104 -4.79 16.75 -8.54
CA HIS A 104 -5.04 15.33 -8.67
C HIS A 104 -4.41 14.57 -7.50
N TYR A 105 -4.88 13.36 -7.24
CA TYR A 105 -4.41 12.53 -6.12
C TYR A 105 -4.19 11.08 -6.51
N ILE A 106 -3.08 10.51 -6.04
CA ILE A 106 -2.81 9.06 -6.16
C ILE A 106 -2.20 8.61 -4.84
N ASP A 107 -2.62 7.45 -4.30
CA ASP A 107 -1.98 6.84 -3.16
C ASP A 107 -1.57 5.38 -3.40
N LEU A 108 -0.72 4.87 -2.50
CA LEU A 108 -0.25 3.49 -2.50
C LEU A 108 -0.92 2.66 -1.40
N ALA A 109 -2.15 2.99 -1.03
CA ALA A 109 -2.85 2.31 0.05
C ALA A 109 -3.07 0.83 -0.26
N ASP A 110 -2.86 0.00 0.75
CA ASP A 110 -3.17 -1.42 0.81
C ASP A 110 -4.13 -1.75 1.97
N GLY A 111 -4.54 -0.73 2.72
CA GLY A 111 -5.52 -0.85 3.78
C GLY A 111 -6.92 -1.07 3.23
N ARG A 112 -7.54 -2.21 3.53
CA ARG A 112 -8.84 -2.60 2.95
C ARG A 112 -9.91 -1.52 3.12
N ARG A 113 -10.13 -1.04 4.34
CA ARG A 113 -11.15 0.00 4.58
C ARG A 113 -10.80 1.30 3.90
N PHE A 114 -9.52 1.70 3.93
CA PHE A 114 -9.10 2.93 3.29
C PHE A 114 -9.41 2.92 1.78
N VAL A 115 -9.10 1.83 1.08
CA VAL A 115 -9.31 1.74 -0.37
C VAL A 115 -10.78 1.53 -0.72
N CYS A 116 -11.47 0.61 -0.03
CA CYS A 116 -12.86 0.26 -0.37
C CYS A 116 -13.85 1.41 -0.06
N ASP A 117 -13.60 2.19 0.99
CA ASP A 117 -14.49 3.29 1.39
C ASP A 117 -14.13 4.61 0.70
N PHE A 118 -12.95 4.70 0.04
CA PHE A 118 -12.46 5.91 -0.61
C PHE A 118 -13.42 6.51 -1.66
N PRO A 119 -14.02 5.74 -2.57
CA PRO A 119 -14.94 6.31 -3.56
C PRO A 119 -16.12 7.02 -2.90
N ALA A 120 -16.77 6.38 -1.92
CA ALA A 120 -17.91 6.97 -1.22
C ALA A 120 -17.51 8.24 -0.45
N ALA A 121 -16.31 8.29 0.12
CA ALA A 121 -15.84 9.41 0.91
C ALA A 121 -15.38 10.60 0.05
N MET A 122 -14.76 10.35 -1.11
CA MET A 122 -13.99 11.37 -1.81
C MET A 122 -14.53 11.76 -3.20
N GLN A 123 -15.43 10.96 -3.78
CA GLN A 123 -15.95 11.22 -5.14
C GLN A 123 -16.55 12.62 -5.29
N ALA A 124 -17.39 13.06 -4.35
CA ALA A 124 -18.03 14.36 -4.43
C ALA A 124 -17.01 15.53 -4.45
N ALA A 125 -15.98 15.46 -3.60
CA ALA A 125 -14.94 16.47 -3.50
C ALA A 125 -14.11 16.58 -4.80
N PHE A 126 -13.69 15.44 -5.37
CA PHE A 126 -12.90 15.45 -6.61
C PHE A 126 -13.74 15.79 -7.84
N THR A 127 -15.01 15.39 -7.88
CA THR A 127 -15.95 15.81 -8.93
C THR A 127 -16.15 17.33 -8.92
N ALA A 128 -16.38 17.92 -7.74
CA ALA A 128 -16.53 19.36 -7.59
C ALA A 128 -15.26 20.13 -7.98
N ALA A 129 -14.09 19.58 -7.69
CA ALA A 129 -12.80 20.17 -8.06
C ALA A 129 -12.44 19.96 -9.55
N GLY A 130 -13.16 19.14 -10.31
CA GLY A 130 -12.80 18.75 -11.67
C GLY A 130 -11.46 18.01 -11.74
N ARG A 131 -11.16 17.19 -10.72
CA ARG A 131 -9.90 16.47 -10.57
C ARG A 131 -10.12 14.96 -10.42
N THR A 132 -9.08 14.19 -10.65
CA THR A 132 -9.08 12.72 -10.54
C THR A 132 -8.37 12.30 -9.28
N ALA A 133 -8.93 11.30 -8.60
CA ALA A 133 -8.27 10.61 -7.49
C ALA A 133 -8.20 9.10 -7.74
N ILE A 134 -7.08 8.49 -7.38
CA ILE A 134 -6.84 7.05 -7.48
C ILE A 134 -6.33 6.57 -6.13
N ALA A 135 -7.10 5.73 -5.45
CA ALA A 135 -6.65 5.04 -4.23
C ALA A 135 -6.19 3.63 -4.56
N GLY A 136 -5.15 3.16 -3.86
CA GLY A 136 -4.68 1.80 -4.00
C GLY A 136 -3.82 1.52 -5.24
N ALA A 137 -3.10 2.52 -5.77
CA ALA A 137 -2.14 2.33 -6.87
C ALA A 137 -0.89 1.56 -6.41
N SER A 138 -1.08 0.37 -5.88
CA SER A 138 -0.08 -0.48 -5.22
C SER A 138 -0.07 -1.89 -5.83
N THR A 139 0.72 -2.80 -5.26
CA THR A 139 0.73 -4.22 -5.67
C THR A 139 -0.67 -4.82 -5.55
N VAL A 140 -1.40 -4.44 -4.51
CA VAL A 140 -2.81 -4.77 -4.27
C VAL A 140 -3.56 -3.47 -3.95
N PRO A 141 -4.64 -3.13 -4.67
CA PRO A 141 -5.33 -3.92 -5.70
C PRO A 141 -4.90 -3.63 -7.15
N ALA A 142 -4.02 -2.64 -7.44
CA ALA A 142 -3.81 -2.21 -8.83
C ALA A 142 -3.07 -3.25 -9.69
N LEU A 143 -1.90 -3.77 -9.24
CA LEU A 143 -1.18 -4.77 -10.03
C LEU A 143 -1.92 -6.10 -10.06
N SER A 144 -2.54 -6.53 -8.96
CA SER A 144 -3.33 -7.77 -8.91
C SER A 144 -4.50 -7.73 -9.87
N SER A 145 -5.23 -6.62 -9.97
CA SER A 145 -6.30 -6.42 -10.97
C SER A 145 -5.76 -6.54 -12.40
N ALA A 146 -4.69 -5.82 -12.72
CA ALA A 146 -4.11 -5.85 -14.07
C ALA A 146 -3.64 -7.26 -14.48
N VAL A 147 -3.12 -8.04 -13.51
CA VAL A 147 -2.72 -9.44 -13.76
C VAL A 147 -3.94 -10.32 -14.00
N ILE A 148 -5.02 -10.16 -13.23
CA ILE A 148 -6.26 -10.93 -13.43
C ILE A 148 -6.88 -10.58 -14.78
N ASP A 149 -6.99 -9.31 -15.13
CA ASP A 149 -7.53 -8.86 -16.42
C ASP A 149 -6.75 -9.48 -17.58
N HIS A 150 -5.42 -9.53 -17.47
CA HIS A 150 -4.57 -10.14 -18.49
C HIS A 150 -4.76 -11.66 -18.57
N LEU A 151 -4.79 -12.36 -17.42
CA LEU A 151 -4.91 -13.82 -17.38
C LEU A 151 -6.29 -14.31 -17.82
N CYS A 152 -7.34 -13.56 -17.49
CA CYS A 152 -8.74 -13.93 -17.74
C CYS A 152 -9.33 -13.31 -19.00
N ALA A 153 -8.50 -12.68 -19.85
CA ALA A 153 -8.96 -12.08 -21.10
C ALA A 153 -9.71 -13.10 -21.96
N GLY A 154 -10.96 -12.83 -22.27
CA GLY A 154 -11.85 -13.71 -23.03
C GLY A 154 -12.54 -14.83 -22.23
N TRP A 155 -12.33 -14.93 -20.94
CA TRP A 155 -13.07 -15.88 -20.11
C TRP A 155 -14.52 -15.43 -19.90
N GLN A 156 -15.44 -16.39 -19.88
CA GLN A 156 -16.87 -16.12 -19.66
C GLN A 156 -17.26 -16.06 -18.17
N CYS A 157 -16.48 -16.71 -17.33
CA CYS A 157 -16.71 -16.73 -15.88
C CYS A 157 -15.42 -17.04 -15.13
N ILE A 158 -15.36 -16.60 -13.88
CA ILE A 158 -14.27 -16.86 -12.95
C ILE A 158 -14.89 -17.55 -11.73
N ASP A 159 -14.45 -18.77 -11.44
CA ASP A 159 -14.91 -19.47 -10.25
C ASP A 159 -14.07 -19.06 -9.03
N SER A 160 -12.76 -19.02 -9.15
CA SER A 160 -11.86 -18.73 -8.03
C SER A 160 -10.72 -17.82 -8.43
N ILE A 161 -10.35 -16.92 -7.52
CA ILE A 161 -9.17 -16.05 -7.60
C ILE A 161 -8.29 -16.36 -6.39
N ASP A 162 -7.10 -16.91 -6.63
CA ASP A 162 -6.12 -17.19 -5.58
C ASP A 162 -4.85 -16.37 -5.81
N ILE A 163 -4.57 -15.45 -4.89
CA ILE A 163 -3.43 -14.56 -4.95
C ILE A 163 -2.45 -14.91 -3.84
N CYS A 164 -1.16 -14.94 -4.15
CA CYS A 164 -0.13 -15.10 -3.14
C CYS A 164 1.05 -14.16 -3.40
N ILE A 165 1.35 -13.30 -2.44
CA ILE A 165 2.59 -12.53 -2.43
C ILE A 165 3.69 -13.33 -1.72
N ALA A 166 4.83 -13.50 -2.38
CA ALA A 166 5.96 -14.30 -1.89
C ALA A 166 7.26 -13.48 -1.89
N PRO A 167 7.40 -12.50 -0.97
CA PRO A 167 8.56 -11.62 -0.95
C PRO A 167 9.85 -12.38 -0.62
N ALA A 168 10.97 -11.93 -1.19
CA ALA A 168 12.29 -12.39 -0.77
C ALA A 168 12.62 -11.87 0.63
N GLN A 169 13.42 -12.61 1.40
CA GLN A 169 13.85 -12.20 2.75
C GLN A 169 14.56 -10.85 2.73
N ARG A 170 15.39 -10.61 1.74
CA ARG A 170 16.13 -9.35 1.55
C ARG A 170 15.32 -8.23 0.89
N ALA A 171 14.03 -8.45 0.60
CA ALA A 171 13.19 -7.37 0.08
C ALA A 171 13.08 -6.25 1.12
N PRO A 172 13.33 -4.99 0.75
CA PRO A 172 13.27 -3.88 1.68
C PRO A 172 11.87 -3.77 2.32
N ARG A 173 11.82 -3.87 3.63
CA ARG A 173 10.59 -3.77 4.44
C ARG A 173 10.68 -2.56 5.34
N GLY A 174 9.73 -1.64 5.18
CA GLY A 174 9.62 -0.49 6.08
C GLY A 174 8.92 -0.85 7.39
N GLN A 175 9.19 -0.09 8.45
CA GLN A 175 8.47 -0.20 9.73
C GLN A 175 6.94 -0.05 9.53
N ALA A 176 6.52 0.82 8.61
CA ALA A 176 5.11 1.02 8.27
C ALA A 176 4.45 -0.27 7.73
N THR A 177 5.15 -1.04 6.88
CA THR A 177 4.65 -2.32 6.37
C THR A 177 4.47 -3.34 7.50
N LEU A 178 5.43 -3.43 8.44
CA LEU A 178 5.29 -4.31 9.60
C LEU A 178 4.14 -3.89 10.50
N ALA A 179 3.98 -2.59 10.76
CA ALA A 179 2.86 -2.07 11.54
C ALA A 179 1.51 -2.38 10.90
N ALA A 180 1.40 -2.21 9.57
CA ALA A 180 0.21 -2.56 8.80
C ALA A 180 -0.15 -4.05 8.96
N VAL A 181 0.81 -4.95 8.74
CA VAL A 181 0.63 -6.41 8.87
C VAL A 181 0.21 -6.80 10.29
N LEU A 182 0.86 -6.24 11.30
CA LEU A 182 0.57 -6.55 12.70
C LEU A 182 -0.79 -6.00 13.15
N SER A 183 -1.30 -4.95 12.52
CA SER A 183 -2.57 -4.32 12.90
C SER A 183 -3.75 -5.29 12.79
N TYR A 184 -3.77 -6.17 11.78
CA TYR A 184 -4.82 -7.18 11.58
C TYR A 184 -4.39 -8.61 11.93
N CYS A 185 -3.15 -8.84 12.38
CA CYS A 185 -2.67 -10.14 12.80
C CYS A 185 -3.54 -10.70 13.94
N GLY A 186 -4.17 -11.88 13.72
CA GLY A 186 -5.09 -12.53 14.66
C GLY A 186 -6.52 -11.99 14.68
N LEU A 187 -6.84 -10.91 13.95
CA LEU A 187 -8.22 -10.42 13.80
C LEU A 187 -9.02 -11.27 12.81
N ALA A 188 -10.34 -11.15 12.90
CA ALA A 188 -11.23 -11.70 11.87
C ALA A 188 -11.09 -10.88 10.59
N ILE A 189 -11.02 -11.59 9.48
CA ILE A 189 -10.96 -11.07 8.12
C ILE A 189 -12.05 -11.79 7.33
N ASP A 190 -13.01 -11.06 6.80
CA ASP A 190 -14.03 -11.65 5.94
C ASP A 190 -13.44 -11.93 4.56
N VAL A 191 -13.55 -13.19 4.13
CA VAL A 191 -13.11 -13.68 2.83
C VAL A 191 -14.30 -14.27 2.07
N TRP A 192 -14.28 -14.17 0.75
CA TRP A 192 -15.25 -14.83 -0.11
C TRP A 192 -14.84 -16.28 -0.32
N GLN A 193 -15.66 -17.21 0.19
CA GLN A 193 -15.41 -18.65 0.08
C GLN A 193 -16.74 -19.43 0.03
N ASP A 194 -16.81 -20.45 -0.83
CA ASP A 194 -18.02 -21.26 -1.09
C ASP A 194 -19.22 -20.37 -1.48
N GLY A 195 -18.97 -19.31 -2.28
CA GLY A 195 -19.99 -18.37 -2.73
C GLY A 195 -20.60 -17.48 -1.64
N ARG A 196 -19.92 -17.32 -0.49
CA ARG A 196 -20.40 -16.51 0.63
C ARG A 196 -19.25 -15.90 1.45
N TRP A 197 -19.58 -14.89 2.21
CA TRP A 197 -18.62 -14.30 3.17
C TRP A 197 -18.41 -15.21 4.37
N GLN A 198 -17.13 -15.47 4.70
CA GLN A 198 -16.73 -16.29 5.84
C GLN A 198 -15.57 -15.65 6.58
N PRO A 199 -15.57 -15.63 7.93
CA PRO A 199 -14.47 -15.10 8.70
C PRO A 199 -13.28 -16.07 8.71
N LYS A 200 -12.11 -15.56 8.39
CA LYS A 200 -10.80 -16.19 8.63
C LYS A 200 -10.00 -15.37 9.64
N ARG A 201 -8.89 -15.91 10.12
CA ARG A 201 -8.02 -15.18 11.04
C ARG A 201 -6.74 -14.75 10.32
N GLY A 202 -6.43 -13.46 10.36
CA GLY A 202 -5.22 -12.90 9.77
C GLY A 202 -3.97 -13.55 10.35
N TRP A 203 -3.07 -14.01 9.48
CA TRP A 203 -1.80 -14.68 9.81
C TRP A 203 -1.91 -16.00 10.60
N ALA A 204 -3.12 -16.43 10.96
CA ALA A 204 -3.33 -17.68 11.65
C ALA A 204 -3.31 -18.87 10.68
N GLN A 205 -2.94 -20.04 11.21
CA GLN A 205 -3.03 -21.32 10.48
C GLN A 205 -2.43 -21.29 9.07
N PRO A 206 -1.13 -20.98 8.92
CA PRO A 206 -0.51 -20.93 7.62
C PRO A 206 -0.52 -22.31 6.96
N THR A 207 -0.86 -22.34 5.66
CA THR A 207 -0.95 -23.56 4.85
C THR A 207 0.10 -23.56 3.73
N PRO A 208 0.56 -24.71 3.24
CA PRO A 208 1.48 -24.78 2.12
C PRO A 208 0.91 -24.12 0.86
N VAL A 209 1.74 -23.33 0.18
CA VAL A 209 1.48 -22.74 -1.14
C VAL A 209 2.54 -23.24 -2.10
N GLN A 210 2.10 -23.80 -3.22
CA GLN A 210 2.97 -24.26 -4.30
C GLN A 210 3.20 -23.12 -5.31
N PHE A 211 4.39 -23.03 -5.83
CA PHE A 211 4.79 -22.07 -6.85
C PHE A 211 5.46 -22.79 -8.02
N GLN A 212 5.33 -22.26 -9.23
CA GLN A 212 6.00 -22.84 -10.40
C GLN A 212 7.52 -22.66 -10.36
N ARG A 213 8.01 -21.53 -9.84
CA ARG A 213 9.43 -21.14 -9.88
C ARG A 213 10.08 -20.95 -8.52
N LEU A 214 9.32 -21.06 -7.43
CA LEU A 214 9.83 -20.97 -6.06
C LEU A 214 9.59 -22.29 -5.34
N ARG A 215 10.38 -22.55 -4.30
CA ARG A 215 10.10 -23.65 -3.38
C ARG A 215 8.76 -23.40 -2.66
N PRO A 216 8.04 -24.47 -2.28
CA PRO A 216 6.83 -24.33 -1.48
C PRO A 216 7.08 -23.51 -0.21
N ARG A 217 6.14 -22.61 0.13
CA ARG A 217 6.20 -21.79 1.33
C ARG A 217 4.92 -21.92 2.13
N LEU A 218 4.98 -21.63 3.43
CA LEU A 218 3.77 -21.45 4.23
C LEU A 218 3.17 -20.09 3.93
N GLY A 219 1.89 -20.04 3.54
CA GLY A 219 1.15 -18.82 3.30
C GLY A 219 0.00 -18.64 4.29
N ALA A 220 -0.22 -17.44 4.77
CA ALA A 220 -1.31 -17.08 5.67
C ALA A 220 -2.18 -15.98 5.10
N VAL A 221 -3.45 -15.96 5.50
CA VAL A 221 -4.43 -14.95 5.05
C VAL A 221 -4.03 -13.57 5.54
N CYS A 222 -4.10 -12.58 4.65
CA CYS A 222 -3.86 -11.17 4.94
C CYS A 222 -5.07 -10.35 4.55
N ASP A 223 -5.28 -9.24 5.27
CA ASP A 223 -6.38 -8.30 5.00
C ASP A 223 -5.96 -7.27 3.96
N ILE A 224 -6.58 -7.32 2.80
CA ILE A 224 -6.28 -6.45 1.66
C ILE A 224 -7.56 -6.08 0.90
N PRO A 225 -7.55 -4.99 0.10
CA PRO A 225 -8.72 -4.54 -0.66
C PRO A 225 -9.32 -5.58 -1.61
N ASP A 226 -8.49 -6.38 -2.26
CA ASP A 226 -8.87 -7.39 -3.25
C ASP A 226 -9.92 -8.37 -2.72
N LEU A 227 -9.82 -8.75 -1.45
CA LEU A 227 -10.77 -9.66 -0.80
C LEU A 227 -12.21 -9.13 -0.82
N GLU A 228 -12.39 -7.80 -0.88
CA GLU A 228 -13.70 -7.17 -0.92
C GLU A 228 -14.12 -6.72 -2.32
N ILE A 229 -13.16 -6.21 -3.10
CA ILE A 229 -13.43 -5.67 -4.43
C ILE A 229 -13.67 -6.80 -5.43
N PHE A 230 -12.86 -7.84 -5.45
CA PHE A 230 -12.84 -8.85 -6.51
C PHE A 230 -14.06 -9.76 -6.56
N PRO A 231 -14.71 -10.16 -5.45
CA PRO A 231 -15.92 -10.95 -5.53
C PRO A 231 -17.01 -10.27 -6.38
N ALA A 232 -17.22 -8.98 -6.20
CA ALA A 232 -18.21 -8.22 -6.95
C ALA A 232 -17.70 -7.81 -8.35
N HIS A 233 -16.47 -7.32 -8.45
CA HIS A 233 -15.89 -6.80 -9.70
C HIS A 233 -15.72 -7.90 -10.76
N TYR A 234 -15.19 -9.06 -10.38
CA TYR A 234 -14.99 -10.20 -11.27
C TYR A 234 -16.12 -11.23 -11.23
N GLN A 235 -17.16 -11.01 -10.43
CA GLN A 235 -18.25 -11.95 -10.21
C GLN A 235 -17.74 -13.36 -9.87
N ALA A 236 -16.71 -13.42 -9.02
CA ALA A 236 -16.11 -14.69 -8.61
C ALA A 236 -17.13 -15.57 -7.88
N ARG A 237 -17.37 -16.77 -8.40
CA ARG A 237 -18.49 -17.62 -7.93
C ARG A 237 -18.19 -18.30 -6.61
N ASP A 238 -17.03 -18.87 -6.46
CA ASP A 238 -16.65 -19.73 -5.34
C ASP A 238 -15.74 -19.02 -4.33
N ARG A 239 -14.59 -18.48 -4.78
CA ARG A 239 -13.56 -18.03 -3.84
C ARG A 239 -12.73 -16.85 -4.34
N VAL A 240 -12.45 -15.94 -3.41
CA VAL A 240 -11.35 -14.97 -3.54
C VAL A 240 -10.46 -15.09 -2.32
N SER A 241 -9.19 -15.45 -2.53
CA SER A 241 -8.22 -15.62 -1.45
C SER A 241 -6.95 -14.82 -1.70
N PHE A 242 -6.39 -14.29 -0.61
CA PHE A 242 -5.07 -13.67 -0.63
C PHE A 242 -4.23 -14.19 0.53
N ARG A 243 -3.00 -14.60 0.22
CA ARG A 243 -2.04 -15.09 1.20
C ARG A 243 -0.68 -14.41 1.05
N ALA A 244 0.01 -14.21 2.17
CA ALA A 244 1.41 -13.83 2.16
C ALA A 244 2.26 -15.02 2.62
N ALA A 245 3.27 -15.37 1.83
CA ALA A 245 4.15 -16.50 2.05
C ALA A 245 5.60 -16.03 2.18
N LEU A 246 6.06 -15.84 3.42
CA LEU A 246 7.42 -15.39 3.70
C LEU A 246 8.44 -16.46 3.31
N GLU A 247 9.63 -16.02 2.90
CA GLU A 247 10.72 -16.93 2.50
C GLU A 247 11.23 -17.75 3.69
N VAL A 248 11.37 -17.12 4.85
CA VAL A 248 11.83 -17.78 6.08
C VAL A 248 10.64 -18.33 6.84
N GLY A 249 10.51 -19.66 6.90
CA GLY A 249 9.41 -20.35 7.56
C GLY A 249 9.30 -20.03 9.06
N LEU A 250 10.41 -19.72 9.73
CA LEU A 250 10.40 -19.27 11.13
C LEU A 250 9.67 -17.93 11.29
N ALA A 251 9.92 -16.97 10.40
CA ALA A 251 9.21 -15.69 10.39
C ALA A 251 7.71 -15.88 10.18
N GLN A 252 7.31 -16.77 9.26
CA GLN A 252 5.89 -17.10 9.04
C GLN A 252 5.23 -17.68 10.30
N ARG A 253 5.92 -18.60 10.99
CA ARG A 253 5.43 -19.19 12.25
C ARG A 253 5.38 -18.19 13.40
N SER A 254 6.29 -17.21 13.43
CA SER A 254 6.27 -16.12 14.43
C SER A 254 5.01 -15.27 14.30
N PHE A 255 4.59 -14.91 13.07
CA PHE A 255 3.31 -14.22 12.86
C PHE A 255 2.12 -15.08 13.29
N ALA A 256 2.13 -16.37 13.03
CA ALA A 256 1.08 -17.28 13.49
C ALA A 256 1.01 -17.36 15.02
N ALA A 257 2.17 -17.39 15.70
CA ALA A 257 2.23 -17.33 17.16
C ALA A 257 1.69 -16.01 17.72
N ILE A 258 2.04 -14.87 17.11
CA ILE A 258 1.50 -13.54 17.47
C ILE A 258 -0.02 -13.52 17.30
N ALA A 259 -0.53 -14.09 16.19
CA ALA A 259 -1.97 -14.20 15.96
C ALA A 259 -2.66 -15.03 17.05
N ALA A 260 -2.07 -16.16 17.45
CA ALA A 260 -2.59 -17.00 18.52
C ALA A 260 -2.58 -16.29 19.91
N LEU A 261 -1.51 -15.56 20.23
CA LEU A 261 -1.42 -14.78 21.48
C LEU A 261 -2.49 -13.66 21.51
N ARG A 262 -2.72 -13.01 20.37
CA ARG A 262 -3.79 -12.00 20.29
C ARG A 262 -5.17 -12.61 20.48
N GLN A 263 -5.45 -13.76 19.88
CA GLN A 263 -6.73 -14.46 20.04
C GLN A 263 -6.99 -14.87 21.49
N ARG A 264 -5.94 -15.22 22.23
CA ARG A 264 -6.02 -15.53 23.68
C ARG A 264 -6.08 -14.30 24.58
N GLY A 265 -6.08 -13.08 24.03
CA GLY A 265 -6.11 -11.83 24.78
C GLY A 265 -4.80 -11.45 25.49
N VAL A 266 -3.73 -12.24 25.31
CA VAL A 266 -2.42 -11.99 25.91
C VAL A 266 -1.73 -10.78 25.28
N LEU A 267 -1.85 -10.64 23.95
CA LEU A 267 -1.25 -9.55 23.18
C LEU A 267 -2.33 -8.69 22.53
N ARG A 268 -2.64 -7.53 23.15
CA ARG A 268 -3.74 -6.66 22.68
C ARG A 268 -3.36 -5.75 21.52
N ARG A 269 -2.10 -5.33 21.42
CA ARG A 269 -1.60 -4.35 20.45
C ARG A 269 -0.30 -4.83 19.79
N PRO A 270 -0.37 -5.85 18.90
CA PRO A 270 0.82 -6.40 18.26
C PRO A 270 1.55 -5.40 17.37
N GLU A 271 0.88 -4.37 16.85
CA GLU A 271 1.49 -3.31 16.04
C GLU A 271 2.62 -2.56 16.77
N LYS A 272 2.61 -2.52 18.09
CA LYS A 272 3.70 -1.96 18.90
C LYS A 272 5.02 -2.75 18.79
N LEU A 273 4.95 -4.02 18.36
CA LEU A 273 6.12 -4.84 18.11
C LEU A 273 6.80 -4.50 16.79
N ALA A 274 6.18 -3.69 15.90
CA ALA A 274 6.72 -3.38 14.58
C ALA A 274 8.13 -2.79 14.65
N TRP A 275 8.39 -1.90 15.61
CA TRP A 275 9.71 -1.34 15.82
C TRP A 275 10.74 -2.41 16.20
N LEU A 276 10.42 -3.25 17.16
CA LEU A 276 11.31 -4.34 17.62
C LEU A 276 11.59 -5.32 16.48
N MET A 277 10.56 -5.74 15.76
CA MET A 277 10.69 -6.68 14.64
C MET A 277 11.45 -6.08 13.45
N HIS A 278 11.33 -4.77 13.22
CA HIS A 278 12.09 -4.08 12.18
C HIS A 278 13.61 -4.11 12.48
N HIS A 279 13.99 -3.86 13.73
CA HIS A 279 15.39 -3.87 14.15
C HIS A 279 15.96 -5.30 14.28
N ALA A 280 15.14 -6.25 14.75
CA ALA A 280 15.52 -7.66 14.82
C ALA A 280 15.63 -8.32 13.43
N GLY A 281 14.89 -7.81 12.44
CA GLY A 281 14.94 -8.30 11.06
C GLY A 281 16.32 -8.25 10.44
N GLY A 282 17.12 -7.23 10.75
CA GLY A 282 18.51 -7.12 10.31
C GLY A 282 19.42 -8.26 10.82
N VAL A 283 19.08 -8.87 11.96
CA VAL A 283 19.80 -10.05 12.48
C VAL A 283 19.41 -11.31 11.73
N LEU A 284 18.16 -11.43 11.30
CA LEU A 284 17.65 -12.56 10.52
C LEU A 284 18.10 -12.56 9.05
N ASP A 285 18.61 -11.45 8.55
CA ASP A 285 19.16 -11.36 7.19
C ASP A 285 20.53 -12.07 7.04
N PHE A 286 21.12 -12.49 8.15
CA PHE A 286 22.36 -13.29 8.21
C PHE A 286 22.12 -14.81 8.31
N LEU A 287 20.88 -15.28 8.46
CA LEU A 287 20.47 -16.68 8.44
C LEU A 287 19.87 -17.07 7.08
#